data_3b31bb017ad62a734e003647d98be6f1
#
_entry.id   3b31bb017ad62a734e003647d98be6f1
#
_cell.length_a   1.000
_cell.length_b   1.000
_cell.length_c   1.000
_cell.angle_alpha   90.00
_cell.angle_beta   90.00
_cell.angle_gamma   90.00
#
_symmetry.space_group_name_H-M   'P 1'
#
loop_
_entity.id
_entity.type
_entity.pdbx_description
1 polymer ?
#
loop_
_entity_poly.entity_id
_entity_poly.type
_entity_poly.pdbx_seq_one_letter_code
_entity_poly.pdbx_strand_id
1 'polypeptide(L)'
;MKQKNRKYDQYTHHFLSIMYKLFKENPEIFKIKKLRGIHGICDYENDEIQIDYRKYLIPTIIHEVMHYYYPDWSETKILIEERKIINYLSVRQIKHIIKRFANIL
;
A
#
# COMPACT_ATOMS: atom_id res chain seq x y z
N MET A 1 18.25 13.41 -16.44
CA MET A 1 17.67 12.86 -16.39
C MET A 1 16.76 12.48 -16.45
N LYS A 2 16.22 12.39 -16.47
CA LYS A 2 15.49 12.01 -16.56
C LYS A 2 14.18 11.72 -16.76
N GLN A 3 13.45 11.69 -17.45
CA GLN A 3 12.17 11.55 -18.16
C GLN A 3 11.75 10.11 -18.29
N LYS A 4 12.69 9.22 -18.26
CA LYS A 4 12.42 7.81 -18.45
C LYS A 4 11.37 7.27 -17.50
N ASN A 5 11.17 7.93 -16.36
CA ASN A 5 10.28 7.43 -15.32
C ASN A 5 8.92 8.09 -15.31
N ARG A 6 8.64 8.91 -16.33
CA ARG A 6 7.37 9.63 -16.34
C ARG A 6 6.16 8.68 -16.28
N LYS A 7 6.22 7.60 -17.03
CA LYS A 7 5.12 6.65 -17.05
C LYS A 7 4.91 6.02 -15.69
N TYR A 8 6.00 5.63 -15.03
CA TYR A 8 5.90 5.06 -13.69
C TYR A 8 5.48 6.10 -12.67
N ASP A 9 5.90 7.33 -12.85
CA ASP A 9 5.45 8.40 -11.96
C ASP A 9 3.94 8.55 -12.05
N GLN A 10 3.38 8.50 -13.25
CA GLN A 10 1.95 8.59 -13.44
C GLN A 10 1.23 7.41 -12.78
N TYR A 11 1.77 6.22 -12.94
CA TYR A 11 1.21 5.03 -12.34
C TYR A 11 1.29 5.11 -10.81
N THR A 12 2.44 5.54 -10.30
CA THR A 12 2.63 5.70 -8.86
C THR A 12 1.65 6.72 -8.29
N HIS A 13 1.51 7.86 -8.96
CA HIS A 13 0.55 8.88 -8.54
C HIS A 13 -0.87 8.34 -8.52
N HIS A 14 -1.22 7.59 -9.55
CA HIS A 14 -2.55 7.01 -9.63
C HIS A 14 -2.81 6.06 -8.46
N PHE A 15 -1.85 5.17 -8.20
CA PHE A 15 -1.99 4.22 -7.10
C PHE A 15 -2.07 4.94 -5.75
N LEU A 16 -1.20 5.92 -5.53
CA LEU A 16 -1.25 6.68 -4.28
C LEU A 16 -2.58 7.39 -4.10
N SER A 17 -3.11 7.92 -5.20
CA SER A 17 -4.42 8.58 -5.17
C SER A 17 -5.51 7.61 -4.70
N ILE A 18 -5.50 6.40 -5.24
CA ILE A 18 -6.45 5.36 -4.85
C ILE A 18 -6.29 5.02 -3.37
N MET A 19 -5.04 4.84 -2.95
CA MET A 19 -4.73 4.48 -1.57
C MET A 19 -5.19 5.56 -0.59
N TYR A 20 -4.90 6.83 -0.90
CA TYR A 20 -5.30 7.95 -0.04
C TYR A 20 -6.81 8.08 0.03
N LYS A 21 -7.48 7.81 -1.08
CA LYS A 21 -8.93 7.82 -1.10
C LYS A 21 -9.48 6.74 -0.16
N LEU A 22 -8.85 5.56 -0.19
CA LEU A 22 -9.25 4.48 0.70
C LEU A 22 -9.04 4.87 2.17
N PHE A 23 -7.90 5.48 2.49
CA PHE A 23 -7.65 5.97 3.85
C PHE A 23 -8.74 6.94 4.28
N LYS A 24 -9.16 7.81 3.39
CA LYS A 24 -10.13 8.85 3.70
C LYS A 24 -11.56 8.31 3.83
N GLU A 25 -11.95 7.45 2.90
CA GLU A 25 -13.34 7.02 2.81
C GLU A 25 -13.66 5.77 3.61
N ASN A 26 -12.66 4.89 3.79
CA ASN A 26 -12.88 3.62 4.48
C ASN A 26 -11.74 3.33 5.46
N PRO A 27 -11.44 4.27 6.37
CA PRO A 27 -10.32 4.03 7.31
C PRO A 27 -10.55 2.84 8.22
N GLU A 28 -11.80 2.48 8.46
CA GLU A 28 -12.15 1.40 9.37
C GLU A 28 -11.71 0.02 8.88
N ILE A 29 -11.38 -0.12 7.58
CA ILE A 29 -10.91 -1.42 7.10
C ILE A 29 -9.49 -1.72 7.54
N PHE A 30 -8.73 -0.71 7.94
CA PHE A 30 -7.33 -0.89 8.33
C PHE A 30 -7.24 -1.25 9.81
N LYS A 31 -6.63 -2.39 10.09
CA LYS A 31 -6.44 -2.89 11.45
C LYS A 31 -4.97 -3.13 11.70
N ILE A 32 -4.49 -2.61 12.82
CA ILE A 32 -3.12 -2.84 13.25
C ILE A 32 -3.10 -4.07 14.13
N LYS A 33 -2.29 -5.05 13.76
CA LYS A 33 -2.22 -6.31 14.50
C LYS A 33 -0.80 -6.82 14.52
N LYS A 34 -0.49 -7.63 15.51
CA LYS A 34 0.76 -8.39 15.54
C LYS A 34 0.44 -9.73 14.90
N LEU A 35 1.07 -9.97 13.74
CA LEU A 35 0.83 -11.19 12.97
C LEU A 35 2.04 -12.11 13.12
N ARG A 36 1.79 -13.40 12.97
CA ARG A 36 2.86 -14.39 13.11
C ARG A 36 3.25 -14.89 11.74
N GLY A 37 4.53 -14.65 11.37
CA GLY A 37 5.08 -15.18 10.13
C GLY A 37 4.71 -14.45 8.86
N ILE A 38 3.86 -13.41 8.96
CA ILE A 38 3.46 -12.61 7.81
C ILE A 38 3.40 -11.15 8.25
N HIS A 39 3.41 -10.24 7.28
CA HIS A 39 3.43 -8.81 7.56
C HIS A 39 2.07 -8.15 7.40
N GLY A 40 1.19 -8.74 6.61
CA GLY A 40 -0.14 -8.20 6.39
C GLY A 40 -1.08 -9.25 5.82
N ILE A 41 -2.36 -8.97 5.88
CA ILE A 41 -3.41 -9.82 5.34
C ILE A 41 -4.48 -8.94 4.73
N CYS A 42 -4.91 -9.29 3.52
CA CYS A 42 -6.11 -8.69 2.94
C CYS A 42 -7.23 -9.72 3.14
N ASP A 43 -8.09 -9.45 4.10
CA ASP A 43 -9.17 -10.37 4.48
C ASP A 43 -10.44 -9.94 3.76
N TYR A 44 -10.70 -10.59 2.63
CA TYR A 44 -11.85 -10.23 1.79
C TYR A 44 -13.19 -10.56 2.47
N GLU A 45 -13.18 -11.58 3.28
CA GLU A 45 -14.40 -12.05 3.96
C GLU A 45 -14.91 -11.02 4.95
N ASN A 46 -13.99 -10.42 5.70
CA ASN A 46 -14.34 -9.45 6.74
C ASN A 46 -14.12 -8.01 6.28
N ASP A 47 -13.73 -7.82 5.02
CA ASP A 47 -13.45 -6.49 4.45
C ASP A 47 -12.44 -5.74 5.32
N GLU A 48 -11.31 -6.40 5.60
CA GLU A 48 -10.26 -5.85 6.44
C GLU A 48 -8.90 -5.94 5.76
N ILE A 49 -8.06 -4.95 6.03
CA ILE A 49 -6.65 -5.00 5.72
C ILE A 49 -5.92 -4.97 7.05
N GLN A 50 -5.26 -6.08 7.39
CA GLN A 50 -4.52 -6.20 8.64
C GLN A 50 -3.06 -5.94 8.37
N ILE A 51 -2.45 -5.08 9.16
CA ILE A 51 -1.05 -4.65 8.98
C ILE A 51 -0.30 -4.89 10.28
N ASP A 52 0.80 -5.64 10.18
CA ASP A 52 1.74 -5.75 11.29
C ASP A 52 2.72 -4.59 11.16
N TYR A 53 2.67 -3.69 12.12
CA TYR A 53 3.40 -2.42 12.06
C TYR A 53 4.90 -2.56 12.36
N ARG A 54 5.35 -3.74 12.74
CA ARG A 54 6.71 -3.90 13.28
C ARG A 54 7.80 -3.96 12.21
N LYS A 55 7.45 -4.37 10.99
CA LYS A 55 8.44 -4.49 9.90
C LYS A 55 7.83 -4.10 8.57
N TYR A 56 8.65 -3.45 7.75
CA TYR A 56 8.30 -3.15 6.36
C TYR A 56 6.95 -2.47 6.22
N LEU A 57 6.69 -1.47 7.06
CA LEU A 57 5.37 -0.86 7.13
C LEU A 57 4.88 -0.34 5.78
N ILE A 58 5.69 0.47 5.09
CA ILE A 58 5.27 1.06 3.81
C ILE A 58 5.05 -0.01 2.74
N PRO A 59 6.00 -0.93 2.49
CA PRO A 59 5.75 -1.99 1.52
C PRO A 59 4.51 -2.82 1.87
N THR A 60 4.28 -3.10 3.14
CA THR A 60 3.14 -3.91 3.56
C THR A 60 1.82 -3.21 3.27
N ILE A 61 1.74 -1.90 3.57
CA ILE A 61 0.53 -1.13 3.27
C ILE A 61 0.23 -1.19 1.77
N ILE A 62 1.25 -0.91 0.94
CA ILE A 62 1.09 -0.92 -0.51
C ILE A 62 0.66 -2.29 -1.00
N HIS A 63 1.31 -3.34 -0.50
CA HIS A 63 1.04 -4.71 -0.88
C HIS A 63 -0.42 -5.10 -0.61
N GLU A 64 -0.89 -4.82 0.59
CA GLU A 64 -2.25 -5.22 0.96
C GLU A 64 -3.31 -4.36 0.28
N VAL A 65 -3.02 -3.07 0.07
CA VAL A 65 -3.94 -2.21 -0.68
C VAL A 65 -4.05 -2.69 -2.13
N MET A 66 -2.93 -3.16 -2.72
CA MET A 66 -2.98 -3.75 -4.05
C MET A 66 -3.88 -4.98 -4.09
N HIS A 67 -3.76 -5.87 -3.12
CA HIS A 67 -4.64 -7.03 -3.03
C HIS A 67 -6.10 -6.61 -2.93
N TYR A 68 -6.35 -5.56 -2.17
CA TYR A 68 -7.71 -5.08 -1.98
C TYR A 68 -8.34 -4.58 -3.28
N TYR A 69 -7.57 -3.83 -4.08
CA TYR A 69 -8.07 -3.26 -5.33
C TYR A 69 -7.96 -4.20 -6.51
N TYR A 70 -7.04 -5.15 -6.46
CA TYR A 70 -6.77 -6.07 -7.57
C TYR A 70 -6.80 -7.50 -7.06
N PRO A 71 -7.96 -7.97 -6.60
CA PRO A 71 -8.04 -9.31 -5.98
C PRO A 71 -7.68 -10.45 -6.92
N ASP A 72 -7.73 -10.21 -8.24
CA ASP A 72 -7.40 -11.24 -9.22
C ASP A 72 -5.92 -11.31 -9.56
N TRP A 73 -5.11 -10.37 -9.06
CA TRP A 73 -3.67 -10.41 -9.31
C TRP A 73 -3.04 -11.49 -8.45
N SER A 74 -2.10 -12.23 -9.07
CA SER A 74 -1.33 -13.23 -8.32
C SER A 74 -0.38 -12.55 -7.35
N GLU A 75 0.08 -13.30 -6.37
CA GLU A 75 1.06 -12.79 -5.42
C GLU A 75 2.33 -12.32 -6.16
N THR A 76 2.75 -13.07 -7.18
CA THR A 76 3.91 -12.68 -7.97
C THR A 76 3.72 -11.32 -8.63
N LYS A 77 2.53 -11.10 -9.22
CA LYS A 77 2.24 -9.81 -9.84
C LYS A 77 2.22 -8.69 -8.81
N ILE A 78 1.61 -8.92 -7.65
CA ILE A 78 1.58 -7.94 -6.59
C ILE A 78 2.99 -7.55 -6.18
N LEU A 79 3.87 -8.53 -5.99
CA LEU A 79 5.25 -8.25 -5.56
C LEU A 79 5.99 -7.43 -6.60
N ILE A 80 5.79 -7.73 -7.89
CA ILE A 80 6.43 -6.98 -8.97
C ILE A 80 5.95 -5.52 -8.97
N GLU A 81 4.64 -5.32 -8.91
CA GLU A 81 4.07 -3.98 -8.97
C GLU A 81 4.38 -3.18 -7.72
N GLU A 82 4.36 -3.82 -6.56
CA GLU A 82 4.76 -3.18 -5.31
C GLU A 82 6.18 -2.66 -5.40
N ARG A 83 7.09 -3.48 -5.90
CA ARG A 83 8.50 -3.08 -6.01
C ARG A 83 8.66 -1.88 -6.94
N LYS A 84 7.91 -1.86 -8.04
CA LYS A 84 7.95 -0.72 -8.95
C LYS A 84 7.55 0.56 -8.24
N ILE A 85 6.47 0.52 -7.49
CA ILE A 85 6.01 1.70 -6.77
C ILE A 85 7.04 2.12 -5.73
N ILE A 86 7.53 1.18 -4.92
CA ILE A 86 8.52 1.49 -3.88
C ILE A 86 9.74 2.19 -4.48
N ASN A 87 10.20 1.71 -5.63
CA ASN A 87 11.39 2.27 -6.27
C ASN A 87 11.18 3.69 -6.77
N TYR A 88 9.94 4.11 -6.98
CA TYR A 88 9.64 5.44 -7.51
C TYR A 88 9.11 6.40 -6.46
N LEU A 89 8.99 5.96 -5.21
CA LEU A 89 8.55 6.84 -4.13
C LEU A 89 9.67 7.79 -3.73
N SER A 90 9.32 9.06 -3.62
CA SER A 90 10.25 10.04 -3.05
C SER A 90 10.16 9.99 -1.53
N VAL A 91 11.15 10.58 -0.86
CA VAL A 91 11.13 10.69 0.60
C VAL A 91 9.88 11.44 1.05
N ARG A 92 9.52 12.48 0.32
CA ARG A 92 8.31 13.26 0.63
C ARG A 92 7.06 12.38 0.58
N GLN A 93 6.95 11.54 -0.46
CA GLN A 93 5.82 10.63 -0.60
C GLN A 93 5.77 9.62 0.53
N ILE A 94 6.93 9.08 0.91
CA ILE A 94 7.02 8.14 2.03
C ILE A 94 6.53 8.78 3.33
N LYS A 95 7.01 9.99 3.62
CA LYS A 95 6.57 10.71 4.81
C LYS A 95 5.07 10.97 4.80
N HIS A 96 4.55 11.29 3.62
CA HIS A 96 3.13 11.57 3.46
C HIS A 96 2.28 10.32 3.73
N ILE A 97 2.73 9.18 3.22
CA ILE A 97 2.05 7.90 3.46
C ILE A 97 2.00 7.60 4.95
N ILE A 98 3.15 7.74 5.62
CA ILE A 98 3.23 7.48 7.06
C ILE A 98 2.27 8.38 7.82
N LYS A 99 2.27 9.67 7.50
CA LYS A 99 1.42 10.64 8.17
C LYS A 99 -0.06 10.33 7.96
N ARG A 100 -0.43 10.05 6.72
CA ARG A 100 -1.82 9.75 6.39
C ARG A 100 -2.29 8.46 7.07
N PHE A 101 -1.43 7.44 7.03
CA PHE A 101 -1.79 6.16 7.64
C PHE A 101 -1.92 6.32 9.16
N ALA A 102 -1.00 7.07 9.79
CA ALA A 102 -1.07 7.30 11.23
C ALA A 102 -2.36 8.00 11.63
N ASN A 103 -2.86 8.89 10.78
CA ASN A 103 -4.06 9.66 11.10
C ASN A 103 -5.34 8.85 11.13
N ILE A 104 -5.35 7.67 10.52
CA ILE A 104 -6.56 6.84 10.50
C ILE A 104 -6.58 5.79 11.60
N LEU A 105 -5.53 5.71 12.39
CA LEU A 105 -5.41 4.71 13.45
C LEU A 105 -6.03 5.19 14.80
#